data_fa28a3af15c4dbcc9d758c150d30450e
#
_entry.id   fa28a3af15c4dbcc9d758c150d30450e
#
_cell.length_a   1.000
_cell.length_b   1.000
_cell.length_c   1.000
_cell.angle_alpha   90.00
_cell.angle_beta   90.00
_cell.angle_gamma   90.00
#
_symmetry.space_group_name_H-M   'P 1'
#
loop_
_entity.id
_entity.type
_entity.pdbx_description
1 polymer ?
#
loop_
_entity_poly.entity_id
_entity_poly.type
_entity_poly.pdbx_seq_one_letter_code
_entity_poly.pdbx_strand_id
1 'polypeptide(L)'
;MHVLIPAAGSGSRMKAGKNKLLIELEGESLIYWTLKSVFSSSLVNWVGIIGQPNDKNELLNSVKGFSSKVQWINGGETRQKSVFNGLNSLPSSAEKVLIHDGARCLINPKLIDLCVKQLDENEAVILATKVTAVSYTHLTLPTNREV
;
A
#
# COMPACT_ATOMS: atom_id res chain seq x y z
N MET A 1 -7.10 -2.86 -13.76
CA MET A 1 -7.07 -2.65 -12.28
C MET A 1 -6.29 -1.38 -11.96
N HIS A 2 -6.86 -0.51 -11.13
CA HIS A 2 -6.20 0.66 -10.58
C HIS A 2 -5.67 0.34 -9.19
N VAL A 3 -4.46 0.78 -8.85
CA VAL A 3 -3.81 0.50 -7.56
C VAL A 3 -3.51 1.81 -6.85
N LEU A 4 -3.90 1.93 -5.59
CA LEU A 4 -3.55 3.03 -4.70
C LEU A 4 -2.54 2.53 -3.67
N ILE A 5 -1.43 3.25 -3.54
CA ILE A 5 -0.35 2.93 -2.59
C ILE A 5 -0.24 4.07 -1.56
N PRO A 6 -0.84 3.90 -0.36
CA PRO A 6 -0.65 4.86 0.73
C PRO A 6 0.81 4.90 1.20
N ALA A 7 1.45 6.04 1.01
CA ALA A 7 2.84 6.35 1.31
C ALA A 7 3.00 7.56 2.27
N ALA A 8 1.88 8.12 2.76
CA ALA A 8 1.86 9.34 3.57
C ALA A 8 2.25 9.14 5.06
N GLY A 9 2.61 7.93 5.45
CA GLY A 9 2.98 7.62 6.84
C GLY A 9 4.38 8.13 7.19
N SER A 10 4.49 8.89 8.28
CA SER A 10 5.76 9.47 8.77
C SER A 10 6.82 8.46 9.24
N GLY A 11 6.49 7.16 9.29
CA GLY A 11 7.42 6.15 9.81
C GLY A 11 7.79 6.30 11.29
N SER A 12 7.03 7.08 12.06
CA SER A 12 7.32 7.46 13.45
C SER A 12 7.68 6.28 14.36
N ARG A 13 7.06 5.13 14.14
CA ARG A 13 7.35 3.89 14.89
C ARG A 13 8.75 3.34 14.68
N MET A 14 9.38 3.65 13.54
CA MET A 14 10.73 3.17 13.21
C MET A 14 11.83 4.17 13.58
N LYS A 15 11.49 5.37 14.10
CA LYS A 15 12.43 6.43 14.49
C LYS A 15 13.49 6.76 13.41
N ALA A 16 13.19 6.48 12.14
CA ALA A 16 14.16 6.58 11.05
C ALA A 16 14.37 8.02 10.55
N GLY A 17 13.61 9.01 11.03
CA GLY A 17 13.69 10.41 10.60
C GLY A 17 13.27 10.66 9.14
N LYS A 18 12.94 9.60 8.38
CA LYS A 18 12.51 9.66 6.99
C LYS A 18 11.39 8.66 6.72
N ASN A 19 10.75 8.81 5.56
CA ASN A 19 9.70 7.89 5.14
C ASN A 19 10.23 6.46 5.03
N LYS A 20 9.57 5.51 5.72
CA LYS A 20 9.98 4.10 5.76
C LYS A 20 10.06 3.44 4.38
N LEU A 21 9.33 3.95 3.38
CA LEU A 21 9.33 3.40 2.02
C LEU A 21 10.61 3.70 1.26
N LEU A 22 11.44 4.63 1.78
CA LEU A 22 12.77 4.98 1.28
C LEU A 22 13.89 4.13 1.89
N ILE A 23 13.56 3.21 2.80
CA ILE A 23 14.53 2.24 3.31
C ILE A 23 14.92 1.32 2.16
N GLU A 24 16.21 1.12 2.00
CA GLU A 24 16.78 0.29 0.93
C GLU A 24 16.82 -1.19 1.33
N LEU A 25 16.50 -2.03 0.38
CA LEU A 25 16.66 -3.48 0.41
C LEU A 25 17.36 -3.87 -0.89
N GLU A 26 18.53 -4.51 -0.80
CA GLU A 26 19.33 -4.89 -1.97
C GLU A 26 19.59 -3.70 -2.94
N GLY A 27 19.89 -2.53 -2.39
CA GLY A 27 20.23 -1.32 -3.16
C GLY A 27 19.05 -0.55 -3.75
N GLU A 28 17.83 -0.99 -3.54
CA GLU A 28 16.62 -0.34 -4.02
C GLU A 28 15.65 -0.06 -2.88
N SER A 29 14.85 1.02 -2.98
CA SER A 29 13.88 1.38 -1.96
C SER A 29 12.73 0.38 -1.84
N LEU A 30 12.10 0.27 -0.66
CA LEU A 30 10.93 -0.59 -0.46
C LEU A 30 9.81 -0.26 -1.44
N ILE A 31 9.58 1.02 -1.73
CA ILE A 31 8.56 1.43 -2.71
C ILE A 31 8.89 0.96 -4.13
N TYR A 32 10.18 0.94 -4.51
CA TYR A 32 10.62 0.41 -5.79
C TYR A 32 10.24 -1.08 -5.93
N TRP A 33 10.55 -1.90 -4.92
CA TRP A 33 10.19 -3.32 -4.92
C TRP A 33 8.68 -3.55 -4.96
N THR A 34 7.93 -2.71 -4.23
CA THR A 34 6.46 -2.75 -4.28
C THR A 34 5.95 -2.46 -5.69
N LEU A 35 6.43 -1.40 -6.34
CA LEU A 35 6.04 -1.06 -7.70
C LEU A 35 6.45 -2.13 -8.71
N LYS A 36 7.65 -2.70 -8.55
CA LYS A 36 8.13 -3.80 -9.39
C LYS A 36 7.18 -5.00 -9.33
N SER A 37 6.75 -5.38 -8.14
CA SER A 37 5.78 -6.47 -7.94
C SER A 37 4.41 -6.12 -8.52
N VAL A 38 3.92 -4.92 -8.25
CA VAL A 38 2.60 -4.45 -8.73
C VAL A 38 2.55 -4.39 -10.26
N PHE A 39 3.57 -3.82 -10.90
CA PHE A 39 3.64 -3.73 -12.37
C PHE A 39 4.02 -5.05 -13.05
N SER A 40 4.40 -6.08 -12.30
CA SER A 40 4.55 -7.44 -12.83
C SER A 40 3.20 -8.16 -13.02
N SER A 41 2.11 -7.64 -12.46
CA SER A 41 0.76 -8.06 -12.82
C SER A 41 0.35 -7.45 -14.16
N SER A 42 -0.12 -8.28 -15.10
CA SER A 42 -0.59 -7.82 -16.42
C SER A 42 -1.94 -7.08 -16.34
N LEU A 43 -2.63 -7.18 -15.23
CA LEU A 43 -3.94 -6.60 -15.01
C LEU A 43 -3.88 -5.19 -14.37
N VAL A 44 -2.69 -4.74 -13.95
CA VAL A 44 -2.49 -3.39 -13.40
C VAL A 44 -2.11 -2.44 -14.53
N ASN A 45 -2.91 -1.41 -14.72
CA ASN A 45 -2.73 -0.41 -15.78
C ASN A 45 -2.52 1.01 -15.26
N TRP A 46 -2.74 1.25 -13.96
CA TRP A 46 -2.58 2.56 -13.34
C TRP A 46 -2.22 2.42 -11.85
N VAL A 47 -1.30 3.26 -11.39
CA VAL A 47 -0.88 3.29 -9.97
C VAL A 47 -0.84 4.73 -9.46
N GLY A 48 -1.53 4.99 -8.35
CA GLY A 48 -1.46 6.24 -7.59
C GLY A 48 -0.63 6.07 -6.32
N ILE A 49 0.43 6.88 -6.16
CA ILE A 49 1.20 6.96 -4.91
C ILE A 49 0.65 8.14 -4.11
N ILE A 50 0.16 7.85 -2.90
CA ILE A 50 -0.44 8.84 -2.01
C ILE A 50 0.57 9.19 -0.93
N GLY A 51 1.22 10.34 -1.01
CA GLY A 51 2.29 10.73 -0.10
C GLY A 51 2.16 12.14 0.45
N GLN A 52 3.00 12.49 1.43
CA GLN A 52 3.10 13.87 1.91
C GLN A 52 3.87 14.71 0.89
N PRO A 53 3.47 15.99 0.69
CA PRO A 53 4.15 16.86 -0.28
C PRO A 53 5.66 16.95 -0.09
N ASN A 54 6.14 16.93 1.17
CA ASN A 54 7.56 17.00 1.50
C ASN A 54 8.34 15.76 1.04
N ASP A 55 7.70 14.59 0.96
CA ASP A 55 8.35 13.33 0.54
C ASP A 55 8.31 13.13 -0.97
N LYS A 56 7.58 13.98 -1.72
CA LYS A 56 7.29 13.77 -3.15
C LYS A 56 8.54 13.56 -3.98
N ASN A 57 9.49 14.48 -3.89
CA ASN A 57 10.69 14.46 -4.73
C ASN A 57 11.53 13.22 -4.43
N GLU A 58 11.70 12.88 -3.17
CA GLU A 58 12.52 11.74 -2.74
C GLU A 58 11.87 10.40 -3.15
N LEU A 59 10.56 10.26 -2.92
CA LEU A 59 9.81 9.06 -3.33
C LEU A 59 9.78 8.89 -4.85
N LEU A 60 9.52 9.94 -5.62
CA LEU A 60 9.52 9.85 -7.09
C LEU A 60 10.91 9.58 -7.65
N ASN A 61 11.96 10.15 -7.04
CA ASN A 61 13.34 9.87 -7.42
C ASN A 61 13.73 8.42 -7.17
N SER A 62 13.28 7.84 -6.07
CA SER A 62 13.56 6.43 -5.73
C SER A 62 12.87 5.43 -6.65
N VAL A 63 11.92 5.88 -7.48
CA VAL A 63 11.16 5.02 -8.41
C VAL A 63 11.26 5.49 -9.86
N LYS A 64 12.38 6.11 -10.26
CA LYS A 64 12.58 6.70 -11.60
C LYS A 64 12.21 5.77 -12.76
N GLY A 65 12.47 4.46 -12.63
CA GLY A 65 12.11 3.46 -13.64
C GLY A 65 10.60 3.31 -13.88
N PHE A 66 9.76 3.83 -12.98
CA PHE A 66 8.30 3.76 -13.05
C PHE A 66 7.65 5.15 -13.13
N SER A 67 8.41 6.24 -13.13
CA SER A 67 7.89 7.61 -12.99
C SER A 67 6.83 7.99 -14.02
N SER A 68 6.91 7.48 -15.24
CA SER A 68 5.92 7.71 -16.30
C SER A 68 4.63 6.90 -16.12
N LYS A 69 4.61 5.91 -15.22
CA LYS A 69 3.51 4.98 -14.99
C LYS A 69 2.79 5.21 -13.67
N VAL A 70 3.31 6.13 -12.84
CA VAL A 70 2.73 6.43 -11.54
C VAL A 70 2.21 7.87 -11.49
N GLN A 71 1.07 8.05 -10.83
CA GLN A 71 0.52 9.36 -10.52
C GLN A 71 0.77 9.69 -9.06
N TRP A 72 1.27 10.90 -8.78
CA TRP A 72 1.38 11.42 -7.44
C TRP A 72 0.06 11.99 -6.95
N ILE A 73 -0.31 11.67 -5.72
CA ILE A 73 -1.51 12.16 -5.05
C ILE A 73 -1.11 12.69 -3.67
N ASN A 74 -1.55 13.90 -3.34
CA ASN A 74 -1.29 14.45 -2.03
C ASN A 74 -2.13 13.73 -0.98
N GLY A 75 -1.47 13.21 0.05
CA GLY A 75 -2.11 12.59 1.21
C GLY A 75 -2.86 13.61 2.07
N GLY A 76 -3.56 13.11 3.07
CA GLY A 76 -4.22 13.91 4.10
C GLY A 76 -3.58 13.68 5.46
N GLU A 77 -4.13 14.32 6.49
CA GLU A 77 -3.67 14.22 7.87
C GLU A 77 -3.82 12.82 8.46
N THR A 78 -4.80 12.06 7.97
CA THR A 78 -5.07 10.69 8.40
C THR A 78 -4.94 9.70 7.24
N ARG A 79 -4.77 8.41 7.56
CA ARG A 79 -4.80 7.34 6.56
C ARG A 79 -6.11 7.35 5.78
N GLN A 80 -7.25 7.52 6.47
CA GLN A 80 -8.57 7.57 5.85
C GLN A 80 -8.66 8.73 4.85
N LYS A 81 -8.23 9.93 5.25
CA LYS A 81 -8.23 11.10 4.36
C LYS A 81 -7.30 10.92 3.17
N SER A 82 -6.15 10.30 3.37
CA SER A 82 -5.20 9.97 2.29
C SER A 82 -5.82 9.02 1.28
N VAL A 83 -6.43 7.92 1.73
CA VAL A 83 -7.12 6.97 0.85
C VAL A 83 -8.30 7.65 0.12
N PHE A 84 -9.08 8.47 0.80
CA PHE A 84 -10.17 9.23 0.18
C PHE A 84 -9.67 10.16 -0.94
N ASN A 85 -8.56 10.87 -0.73
CA ASN A 85 -7.93 11.68 -1.76
C ASN A 85 -7.50 10.81 -2.95
N GLY A 86 -6.96 9.61 -2.66
CA GLY A 86 -6.61 8.62 -3.68
C GLY A 86 -7.81 8.19 -4.52
N LEU A 87 -8.92 7.85 -3.87
CA LEU A 87 -10.14 7.43 -4.55
C LEU A 87 -10.69 8.54 -5.46
N ASN A 88 -10.66 9.80 -5.00
CA ASN A 88 -11.10 10.95 -5.79
C ASN A 88 -10.17 11.27 -6.98
N SER A 89 -8.96 10.74 -6.98
CA SER A 89 -7.97 10.94 -8.06
C SER A 89 -7.98 9.82 -9.10
N LEU A 90 -8.83 8.81 -8.92
CA LEU A 90 -8.95 7.73 -9.89
C LEU A 90 -9.49 8.24 -11.23
N PRO A 91 -9.03 7.69 -12.35
CA PRO A 91 -9.66 7.95 -13.65
C PRO A 91 -11.16 7.60 -13.64
N SER A 92 -11.96 8.32 -14.42
CA SER A 92 -13.40 8.06 -14.51
C SER A 92 -13.75 6.65 -15.03
N SER A 93 -12.82 5.99 -15.69
CA SER A 93 -12.93 4.60 -16.16
C SER A 93 -12.58 3.57 -15.08
N ALA A 94 -12.28 3.98 -13.85
CA ALA A 94 -11.91 3.06 -12.78
C ALA A 94 -13.14 2.36 -12.21
N GLU A 95 -13.28 1.07 -12.49
CA GLU A 95 -14.33 0.22 -11.93
C GLU A 95 -13.88 -0.53 -10.68
N LYS A 96 -12.59 -0.90 -10.64
CA LYS A 96 -11.99 -1.70 -9.56
C LYS A 96 -10.72 -1.03 -9.06
N VAL A 97 -10.56 -0.98 -7.74
CA VAL A 97 -9.39 -0.42 -7.10
C VAL A 97 -8.81 -1.39 -6.06
N LEU A 98 -7.50 -1.53 -6.07
CA LEU A 98 -6.73 -2.21 -5.03
C LEU A 98 -6.03 -1.15 -4.17
N ILE A 99 -6.21 -1.21 -2.84
CA ILE A 99 -5.45 -0.41 -1.89
C ILE A 99 -4.36 -1.30 -1.30
N HIS A 100 -3.10 -1.02 -1.66
CA HIS A 100 -1.96 -1.84 -1.27
C HIS A 100 -0.99 -1.07 -0.38
N ASP A 101 -0.59 -1.66 0.75
CA ASP A 101 0.39 -1.05 1.65
C ASP A 101 1.78 -0.98 0.97
N GLY A 102 2.33 0.23 0.83
CA GLY A 102 3.60 0.47 0.14
C GLY A 102 4.83 -0.24 0.73
N ALA A 103 4.77 -0.67 2.00
CA ALA A 103 5.83 -1.45 2.64
C ALA A 103 5.68 -2.98 2.51
N ARG A 104 4.63 -3.47 1.86
CA ARG A 104 4.44 -4.90 1.60
C ARG A 104 5.03 -5.27 0.24
N CYS A 105 6.34 -5.11 0.11
CA CYS A 105 7.07 -5.20 -1.16
C CYS A 105 7.18 -6.63 -1.74
N LEU A 106 6.90 -7.66 -0.95
CA LEU A 106 6.99 -9.06 -1.36
C LEU A 106 5.66 -9.65 -1.84
N ILE A 107 4.70 -8.81 -2.22
CA ILE A 107 3.44 -9.31 -2.78
C ILE A 107 3.69 -10.08 -4.07
N ASN A 108 3.11 -11.28 -4.16
CA ASN A 108 3.17 -12.05 -5.40
C ASN A 108 2.20 -11.46 -6.44
N PRO A 109 2.65 -11.11 -7.65
CA PRO A 109 1.78 -10.59 -8.71
C PRO A 109 0.55 -11.47 -9.01
N LYS A 110 0.69 -12.79 -8.91
CA LYS A 110 -0.43 -13.72 -9.07
C LYS A 110 -1.55 -13.54 -8.05
N LEU A 111 -1.22 -13.06 -6.83
CA LEU A 111 -2.24 -12.73 -5.83
C LEU A 111 -3.01 -11.46 -6.21
N ILE A 112 -2.36 -10.50 -6.85
CA ILE A 112 -3.02 -9.31 -7.41
C ILE A 112 -4.02 -9.76 -8.49
N ASP A 113 -3.57 -10.59 -9.43
CA ASP A 113 -4.43 -11.11 -10.49
C ASP A 113 -5.62 -11.92 -9.94
N LEU A 114 -5.39 -12.69 -8.87
CA LEU A 114 -6.45 -13.42 -8.17
C LEU A 114 -7.48 -12.47 -7.55
N CYS A 115 -7.05 -11.40 -6.87
CA CYS A 115 -7.95 -10.38 -6.32
C CYS A 115 -8.81 -9.73 -7.42
N VAL A 116 -8.21 -9.43 -8.57
CA VAL A 116 -8.95 -8.85 -9.70
C VAL A 116 -10.07 -9.78 -10.16
N LYS A 117 -9.77 -11.06 -10.32
CA LYS A 117 -10.76 -12.08 -10.71
C LYS A 117 -11.85 -12.25 -9.66
N GLN A 118 -11.50 -12.27 -8.39
CA GLN A 118 -12.49 -12.41 -7.31
C GLN A 118 -13.41 -11.18 -7.21
N LEU A 119 -12.98 -10.00 -7.64
CA LEU A 119 -13.81 -8.80 -7.72
C LEU A 119 -14.79 -8.81 -8.90
N ASP A 120 -14.77 -9.82 -9.78
CA ASP A 120 -15.82 -10.02 -10.79
C ASP A 120 -17.11 -10.58 -10.16
N GLU A 121 -16.97 -11.28 -9.04
CA GLU A 121 -18.06 -11.98 -8.35
C GLU A 121 -18.38 -11.40 -6.97
N ASN A 122 -17.51 -10.52 -6.44
CA ASN A 122 -17.62 -9.99 -5.08
C ASN A 122 -17.44 -8.46 -5.08
N GLU A 123 -18.20 -7.77 -4.24
CA GLU A 123 -18.11 -6.32 -4.06
C GLU A 123 -16.80 -5.87 -3.38
N ALA A 124 -16.23 -6.73 -2.53
CA ALA A 124 -14.98 -6.47 -1.83
C ALA A 124 -14.20 -7.77 -1.60
N VAL A 125 -12.87 -7.69 -1.69
CA VAL A 125 -11.95 -8.81 -1.49
C VAL A 125 -10.79 -8.36 -0.59
N ILE A 126 -10.41 -9.20 0.35
CA ILE A 126 -9.23 -9.02 1.20
C ILE A 126 -8.36 -10.27 1.16
N LEU A 127 -7.04 -10.08 1.02
CA LEU A 127 -6.09 -11.18 1.15
C LEU A 127 -5.89 -11.51 2.61
N ALA A 128 -6.10 -12.78 2.95
CA ALA A 128 -5.92 -13.31 4.29
C ALA A 128 -5.21 -14.66 4.26
N THR A 129 -4.57 -15.00 5.36
CA THR A 129 -4.01 -16.33 5.62
C THR A 129 -4.54 -16.86 6.93
N LYS A 130 -4.61 -18.19 7.08
CA LYS A 130 -4.98 -18.78 8.36
C LYS A 130 -3.97 -18.38 9.43
N VAL A 131 -4.45 -17.92 10.57
CA VAL A 131 -3.61 -17.60 11.72
C VAL A 131 -3.10 -18.91 12.32
N THR A 132 -1.79 -19.09 12.31
CA THR A 132 -1.12 -20.25 12.93
C THR A 132 -0.66 -19.96 14.35
N ALA A 133 -0.49 -18.68 14.71
CA ALA A 133 -0.15 -18.26 16.06
C ALA A 133 -1.40 -17.79 16.80
N VAL A 134 -1.54 -18.19 18.07
CA VAL A 134 -2.61 -17.71 18.94
C VAL A 134 -2.15 -16.41 19.59
N SER A 135 -2.91 -15.34 19.40
CA SER A 135 -2.69 -14.08 20.12
C SER A 135 -3.51 -14.09 21.41
N TYR A 136 -2.82 -14.02 22.53
CA TYR A 136 -3.46 -14.06 23.85
C TYR A 136 -3.76 -12.67 24.44
N THR A 137 -3.41 -11.60 23.75
CA THR A 137 -3.52 -10.25 24.30
C THR A 137 -4.92 -9.87 24.76
N HIS A 138 -5.94 -10.30 24.05
CA HIS A 138 -7.33 -10.04 24.40
C HIS A 138 -7.90 -11.00 25.46
N LEU A 139 -7.26 -12.16 25.67
CA LEU A 139 -7.69 -13.16 26.64
C LEU A 139 -7.16 -12.85 28.05
N THR A 140 -6.03 -12.17 28.14
CA THR A 140 -5.39 -11.85 29.42
C THR A 140 -5.90 -10.55 30.06
N LEU A 141 -6.32 -9.59 29.25
CA LEU A 141 -6.78 -8.29 29.73
C LEU A 141 -8.00 -8.33 30.65
N PRO A 142 -9.03 -9.11 30.41
CA PRO A 142 -10.16 -9.25 31.34
C PRO A 142 -9.76 -9.86 32.68
N THR A 143 -8.93 -10.88 32.65
CA THR A 143 -8.51 -11.63 33.85
C THR A 143 -7.72 -10.76 34.83
N ASN A 144 -6.90 -9.83 34.31
CA ASN A 144 -6.09 -8.94 35.11
C ASN A 144 -6.88 -7.78 35.76
N ARG A 145 -8.16 -7.65 35.49
CA ARG A 145 -9.02 -6.60 36.03
C ARG A 145 -9.92 -7.09 37.18
N GLU A 146 -9.97 -8.37 37.39
CA GLU A 146 -10.80 -8.99 38.42
C GLU A 146 -10.05 -9.33 39.68
N VAL A 147 -8.78 -8.92 39.79
CA VAL A 147 -7.93 -9.17 40.98
C VAL A 147 -7.75 -7.91 41.79
#